data_5b599b72fbc62753439fe9091fea46c2
#
_entry.id   5b599b72fbc62753439fe9091fea46c2
#
_cell.length_a   1.000
_cell.length_b   1.000
_cell.length_c   1.000
_cell.angle_alpha   90.00
_cell.angle_beta   90.00
_cell.angle_gamma   90.00
#
_symmetry.space_group_name_H-M   'P 1'
#
loop_
_entity.id
_entity.type
_entity.pdbx_description
1 polymer ?
#
loop_
_entity_poly.entity_id
_entity_poly.type
_entity_poly.pdbx_seq_one_letter_code
_entity_poly.pdbx_strand_id
1 'polypeptide(L)'
;GVALKPFKDLGFKKILGIEPAKNLAKLANKNKIKTFNGFLEKSNLSKIKKNADLVLASNVFAHSDKLKEMADCMFRLLSKKGTLIIEVQYLLNTLKDLTFDNIYHEHYNYWSLTSLTNFFNKYDAIIYKAERINTHGGSIRVYIKKGKKIKIEGSVRELVEIEEKYGIKKYK
;
A
#
# COMPACT_ATOMS: atom_id res chain seq x y z
N GLY A 1 14.23 -1.83 4.66
CA GLY A 1 14.97 -2.90 4.05
C GLY A 1 14.29 -4.27 4.07
N VAL A 2 13.45 -4.57 5.08
CA VAL A 2 12.89 -5.92 5.27
C VAL A 2 12.05 -6.35 4.05
N ALA A 3 11.16 -5.52 3.58
CA ALA A 3 10.28 -5.82 2.44
C ALA A 3 11.04 -6.04 1.11
N LEU A 4 12.22 -5.43 0.93
CA LEU A 4 12.99 -5.54 -0.30
C LEU A 4 14.04 -6.67 -0.28
N LYS A 5 14.33 -7.22 0.90
CA LYS A 5 15.31 -8.32 1.00
C LYS A 5 14.91 -9.55 0.16
N PRO A 6 13.66 -10.05 0.20
CA PRO A 6 13.25 -11.17 -0.63
C PRO A 6 13.44 -10.92 -2.13
N PHE A 7 13.14 -9.70 -2.61
CA PHE A 7 13.36 -9.34 -4.02
C PHE A 7 14.84 -9.41 -4.38
N LYS A 8 15.71 -8.91 -3.49
CA LYS A 8 17.17 -9.01 -3.71
C LYS A 8 17.62 -10.46 -3.75
N ASP A 9 17.15 -11.29 -2.82
CA ASP A 9 17.54 -12.71 -2.71
C ASP A 9 17.07 -13.50 -3.96
N LEU A 10 15.95 -13.08 -4.59
CA LEU A 10 15.47 -13.60 -5.87
C LEU A 10 16.22 -13.04 -7.09
N GLY A 11 17.27 -12.22 -6.90
CA GLY A 11 18.12 -11.72 -7.98
C GLY A 11 17.66 -10.41 -8.63
N PHE A 12 16.64 -9.73 -8.12
CA PHE A 12 16.25 -8.42 -8.63
C PHE A 12 17.33 -7.38 -8.31
N LYS A 13 17.92 -6.78 -9.36
CA LYS A 13 19.03 -5.81 -9.23
C LYS A 13 18.55 -4.36 -9.12
N LYS A 14 17.37 -4.04 -9.68
CA LYS A 14 16.84 -2.67 -9.74
C LYS A 14 15.80 -2.45 -8.64
N ILE A 15 16.24 -2.51 -7.40
CA ILE A 15 15.41 -2.27 -6.21
C ILE A 15 15.80 -0.96 -5.53
N LEU A 16 14.82 -0.24 -4.98
CA LEU A 16 15.03 1.00 -4.26
C LEU A 16 14.05 1.10 -3.09
N GLY A 17 14.57 1.28 -1.88
CA GLY A 17 13.79 1.61 -0.70
C GLY A 17 13.63 3.12 -0.53
N ILE A 18 12.55 3.53 0.12
CA ILE A 18 12.32 4.89 0.61
C ILE A 18 12.02 4.75 2.10
N GLU A 19 12.83 5.40 2.95
CA GLU A 19 12.76 5.23 4.39
C GLU A 19 13.09 6.56 5.09
N PRO A 20 12.15 7.17 5.81
CA PRO A 20 12.40 8.43 6.51
C PRO A 20 13.33 8.28 7.71
N ALA A 21 13.30 7.14 8.40
CA ALA A 21 14.16 6.90 9.57
C ALA A 21 15.62 6.69 9.14
N LYS A 22 16.48 7.64 9.52
CA LYS A 22 17.90 7.68 9.11
C LYS A 22 18.68 6.43 9.51
N ASN A 23 18.44 5.89 10.72
CA ASN A 23 19.07 4.67 11.21
C ASN A 23 18.66 3.45 10.37
N LEU A 24 17.37 3.31 10.02
CA LEU A 24 16.86 2.21 9.21
C LEU A 24 17.34 2.31 7.75
N ALA A 25 17.35 3.52 7.19
CA ALA A 25 17.90 3.74 5.85
C ALA A 25 19.40 3.41 5.79
N LYS A 26 20.19 3.79 6.80
CA LYS A 26 21.61 3.42 6.91
C LYS A 26 21.78 1.90 6.99
N LEU A 27 20.98 1.22 7.82
CA LEU A 27 21.04 -0.25 7.97
C LEU A 27 20.70 -0.95 6.65
N ALA A 28 19.66 -0.50 5.95
CA ALA A 28 19.29 -1.06 4.65
C ALA A 28 20.43 -0.90 3.60
N ASN A 29 21.03 0.29 3.54
CA ASN A 29 22.19 0.55 2.64
C ASN A 29 23.41 -0.31 3.03
N LYS A 30 23.70 -0.50 4.32
CA LYS A 30 24.75 -1.41 4.81
C LYS A 30 24.50 -2.86 4.31
N ASN A 31 23.25 -3.29 4.28
CA ASN A 31 22.82 -4.59 3.75
C ASN A 31 22.71 -4.62 2.22
N LYS A 32 23.32 -3.63 1.53
CA LYS A 32 23.34 -3.52 0.06
C LYS A 32 21.93 -3.44 -0.56
N ILE A 33 20.96 -2.89 0.15
CA ILE A 33 19.63 -2.53 -0.35
C ILE A 33 19.60 -1.01 -0.49
N LYS A 34 19.78 -0.53 -1.73
CA LYS A 34 19.79 0.91 -2.01
C LYS A 34 18.51 1.55 -1.46
N THR A 35 18.67 2.51 -0.54
CA THR A 35 17.56 3.15 0.14
C THR A 35 17.77 4.65 0.19
N PHE A 36 16.78 5.40 -0.31
CA PHE A 36 16.69 6.84 -0.18
C PHE A 36 16.21 7.17 1.23
N ASN A 37 16.94 8.02 1.95
CA ASN A 37 16.53 8.48 3.28
C ASN A 37 15.69 9.74 3.14
N GLY A 38 14.40 9.63 3.38
CA GLY A 38 13.42 10.70 3.32
C GLY A 38 12.00 10.19 3.13
N PHE A 39 11.05 11.11 3.18
CA PHE A 39 9.64 10.82 2.92
C PHE A 39 9.35 10.73 1.41
N LEU A 40 8.31 9.96 1.07
CA LEU A 40 7.75 9.95 -0.28
C LEU A 40 6.82 11.16 -0.46
N GLU A 41 7.38 12.26 -0.91
CA GLU A 41 6.72 13.54 -1.13
C GLU A 41 7.20 14.19 -2.44
N LYS A 42 6.46 15.19 -2.94
CA LYS A 42 6.75 15.85 -4.23
C LYS A 42 8.15 16.45 -4.30
N SER A 43 8.62 17.04 -3.21
CA SER A 43 9.95 17.65 -3.08
C SER A 43 11.10 16.64 -3.30
N ASN A 44 10.88 15.37 -3.00
CA ASN A 44 11.88 14.32 -3.10
C ASN A 44 11.80 13.50 -4.40
N LEU A 45 10.72 13.64 -5.19
CA LEU A 45 10.52 12.83 -6.41
C LEU A 45 11.61 13.01 -7.47
N SER A 46 12.24 14.18 -7.54
CA SER A 46 13.36 14.44 -8.47
C SER A 46 14.60 13.59 -8.17
N LYS A 47 14.76 13.20 -6.90
CA LYS A 47 15.87 12.38 -6.39
C LYS A 47 15.61 10.88 -6.53
N ILE A 48 14.38 10.49 -6.87
CA ILE A 48 13.95 9.09 -6.93
C ILE A 48 13.74 8.70 -8.39
N LYS A 49 14.32 7.56 -8.79
CA LYS A 49 14.16 7.06 -10.15
C LYS A 49 12.72 6.64 -10.40
N LYS A 50 12.14 7.17 -11.46
CA LYS A 50 10.78 6.83 -11.94
C LYS A 50 10.80 5.59 -12.84
N ASN A 51 9.62 5.14 -13.24
CA ASN A 51 9.40 4.02 -14.16
C ASN A 51 9.59 2.64 -13.50
N ALA A 52 9.06 2.52 -12.29
CA ALA A 52 9.04 1.25 -11.55
C ALA A 52 7.93 0.33 -12.06
N ASP A 53 8.23 -0.95 -12.26
CA ASP A 53 7.23 -1.95 -12.61
C ASP A 53 6.39 -2.36 -11.39
N LEU A 54 6.94 -2.16 -10.20
CA LEU A 54 6.28 -2.42 -8.92
C LEU A 54 6.59 -1.32 -7.92
N VAL A 55 5.55 -0.78 -7.29
CA VAL A 55 5.64 0.05 -6.08
C VAL A 55 4.91 -0.67 -4.97
N LEU A 56 5.59 -0.90 -3.85
CA LEU A 56 5.05 -1.59 -2.68
C LEU A 56 5.01 -0.63 -1.49
N ALA A 57 3.85 -0.50 -0.87
CA ALA A 57 3.62 0.22 0.38
C ALA A 57 3.00 -0.75 1.40
N SER A 58 3.85 -1.36 2.23
CA SER A 58 3.40 -2.29 3.27
C SER A 58 3.42 -1.59 4.63
N ASN A 59 2.24 -1.49 5.25
CA ASN A 59 2.02 -0.88 6.57
C ASN A 59 2.57 0.55 6.70
N VAL A 60 2.46 1.36 5.64
CA VAL A 60 2.86 2.77 5.63
C VAL A 60 1.73 3.69 5.17
N PHE A 61 0.79 3.19 4.37
CA PHE A 61 -0.27 4.00 3.79
C PHE A 61 -1.29 4.49 4.84
N ALA A 62 -1.55 3.69 5.87
CA ALA A 62 -2.43 4.06 6.98
C ALA A 62 -1.81 5.15 7.90
N HIS A 63 -0.48 5.30 7.89
CA HIS A 63 0.25 6.24 8.74
C HIS A 63 0.49 7.61 8.08
N SER A 64 -0.07 7.86 6.89
CA SER A 64 0.14 9.14 6.21
C SER A 64 -1.00 10.12 6.49
N ASP A 65 -0.65 11.30 6.96
CA ASP A 65 -1.53 12.47 7.07
C ASP A 65 -1.73 13.15 5.68
N LYS A 66 -0.81 12.88 4.72
CA LYS A 66 -0.80 13.42 3.36
C LYS A 66 -1.12 12.38 2.29
N LEU A 67 -2.18 11.61 2.50
CA LEU A 67 -2.56 10.48 1.62
C LEU A 67 -2.60 10.81 0.13
N LYS A 68 -3.18 11.97 -0.23
CA LYS A 68 -3.29 12.39 -1.63
C LYS A 68 -1.90 12.61 -2.24
N GLU A 69 -1.02 13.30 -1.53
CA GLU A 69 0.35 13.54 -2.00
C GLU A 69 1.12 12.23 -2.13
N MET A 70 1.00 11.34 -1.14
CA MET A 70 1.64 10.03 -1.16
C MET A 70 1.16 9.19 -2.33
N ALA A 71 -0.15 9.12 -2.59
CA ALA A 71 -0.71 8.42 -3.74
C ALA A 71 -0.24 9.01 -5.08
N ASP A 72 -0.26 10.35 -5.22
CA ASP A 72 0.28 11.05 -6.39
C ASP A 72 1.74 10.66 -6.66
N CYS A 73 2.56 10.62 -5.60
CA CYS A 73 3.96 10.24 -5.70
C CYS A 73 4.12 8.78 -6.11
N MET A 74 3.36 7.86 -5.51
CA MET A 74 3.39 6.44 -5.87
C MET A 74 3.06 6.24 -7.35
N PHE A 75 1.99 6.88 -7.85
CA PHE A 75 1.61 6.79 -9.26
C PHE A 75 2.60 7.44 -10.22
N ARG A 76 3.32 8.47 -9.79
CA ARG A 76 4.40 9.09 -10.59
C ARG A 76 5.66 8.24 -10.67
N LEU A 77 5.89 7.35 -9.70
CA LEU A 77 6.98 6.40 -9.73
C LEU A 77 6.72 5.22 -10.66
N LEU A 78 5.45 4.85 -10.87
CA LEU A 78 5.08 3.69 -11.68
C LEU A 78 5.34 3.89 -13.18
N SER A 79 5.73 2.81 -13.85
CA SER A 79 5.66 2.68 -15.30
C SER A 79 4.19 2.60 -15.77
N LYS A 80 3.94 2.78 -17.08
CA LYS A 80 2.59 2.68 -17.65
C LYS A 80 1.88 1.35 -17.36
N LYS A 81 2.63 0.27 -17.25
CA LYS A 81 2.11 -1.07 -16.95
C LYS A 81 2.37 -1.52 -15.51
N GLY A 82 2.96 -0.64 -14.71
CA GLY A 82 3.36 -0.94 -13.33
C GLY A 82 2.16 -1.26 -12.43
N THR A 83 2.46 -1.97 -11.36
CA THR A 83 1.49 -2.34 -10.32
C THR A 83 1.85 -1.63 -9.02
N LEU A 84 0.86 -0.99 -8.40
CA LEU A 84 0.94 -0.52 -7.03
C LEU A 84 0.35 -1.60 -6.12
N ILE A 85 1.10 -2.00 -5.11
CA ILE A 85 0.65 -2.91 -4.05
C ILE A 85 0.59 -2.13 -2.74
N ILE A 86 -0.55 -2.17 -2.09
CA ILE A 86 -0.75 -1.59 -0.76
C ILE A 86 -1.17 -2.70 0.19
N GLU A 87 -0.51 -2.75 1.33
CA GLU A 87 -0.87 -3.59 2.46
C GLU A 87 -1.15 -2.69 3.66
N VAL A 88 -2.34 -2.84 4.22
CA VAL A 88 -2.81 -2.07 5.39
C VAL A 88 -3.65 -2.95 6.29
N GLN A 89 -3.77 -2.54 7.53
CA GLN A 89 -4.70 -3.15 8.46
C GLN A 89 -6.13 -3.13 7.90
N TYR A 90 -6.84 -4.26 8.04
CA TYR A 90 -8.17 -4.42 7.47
C TYR A 90 -9.25 -4.05 8.47
N LEU A 91 -9.94 -2.95 8.22
CA LEU A 91 -11.00 -2.44 9.10
C LEU A 91 -12.04 -3.50 9.46
N LEU A 92 -12.40 -4.38 8.52
CA LEU A 92 -13.35 -5.45 8.80
C LEU A 92 -12.86 -6.39 9.93
N ASN A 93 -11.57 -6.69 9.96
CA ASN A 93 -10.98 -7.50 11.04
C ASN A 93 -11.01 -6.74 12.36
N THR A 94 -10.60 -5.47 12.37
CA THR A 94 -10.65 -4.61 13.56
C THR A 94 -12.04 -4.57 14.17
N LEU A 95 -13.09 -4.46 13.35
CA LEU A 95 -14.48 -4.42 13.83
C LEU A 95 -14.98 -5.79 14.28
N LYS A 96 -14.62 -6.87 13.59
CA LYS A 96 -15.05 -8.23 13.96
C LYS A 96 -14.39 -8.74 15.21
N ASP A 97 -13.09 -8.51 15.33
CA ASP A 97 -12.26 -9.05 16.40
C ASP A 97 -12.17 -8.07 17.58
N LEU A 98 -12.84 -6.91 17.49
CA LEU A 98 -12.87 -5.84 18.49
C LEU A 98 -11.47 -5.42 18.96
N THR A 99 -10.52 -5.35 18.04
CA THR A 99 -9.12 -5.02 18.32
C THR A 99 -8.94 -3.50 18.48
N PHE A 100 -9.43 -2.96 19.60
CA PHE A 100 -9.40 -1.52 19.89
C PHE A 100 -7.98 -0.96 20.12
N ASP A 101 -7.02 -1.80 20.46
CA ASP A 101 -5.60 -1.48 20.54
C ASP A 101 -5.02 -0.96 19.21
N ASN A 102 -5.70 -1.27 18.10
CA ASN A 102 -5.36 -0.71 16.78
C ASN A 102 -5.73 0.77 16.63
N ILE A 103 -6.50 1.34 17.57
CA ILE A 103 -6.89 2.75 17.55
C ILE A 103 -5.87 3.55 18.34
N TYR A 104 -4.83 4.04 17.67
CA TYR A 104 -3.79 4.85 18.28
C TYR A 104 -3.28 5.95 17.31
N HIS A 105 -2.51 6.89 17.85
CA HIS A 105 -2.16 8.15 17.19
C HIS A 105 -1.38 8.02 15.87
N GLU A 106 -0.74 6.90 15.59
CA GLU A 106 -0.02 6.69 14.33
C GLU A 106 -0.92 6.21 13.19
N HIS A 107 -2.12 5.68 13.49
CA HIS A 107 -3.09 5.26 12.49
C HIS A 107 -4.03 6.41 12.13
N TYR A 108 -3.64 7.23 11.15
CA TYR A 108 -4.48 8.33 10.65
C TYR A 108 -5.69 7.82 9.86
N ASN A 109 -5.63 6.61 9.33
CA ASN A 109 -6.65 6.08 8.43
C ASN A 109 -6.89 4.59 8.65
N TYR A 110 -8.15 4.20 8.58
CA TYR A 110 -8.60 2.81 8.66
C TYR A 110 -9.25 2.42 7.34
N TRP A 111 -8.88 1.27 6.80
CA TRP A 111 -9.22 0.91 5.44
C TRP A 111 -10.04 -0.36 5.34
N SER A 112 -11.19 -0.25 4.65
CA SER A 112 -11.90 -1.38 4.05
C SER A 112 -11.54 -1.47 2.56
N LEU A 113 -11.85 -2.59 1.91
CA LEU A 113 -11.69 -2.70 0.45
C LEU A 113 -12.57 -1.69 -0.28
N THR A 114 -13.79 -1.49 0.20
CA THR A 114 -14.73 -0.49 -0.34
C THR A 114 -14.14 0.92 -0.27
N SER A 115 -13.56 1.31 0.88
CA SER A 115 -12.96 2.65 1.03
C SER A 115 -11.70 2.83 0.18
N LEU A 116 -10.85 1.80 0.08
CA LEU A 116 -9.69 1.80 -0.83
C LEU A 116 -10.12 1.94 -2.29
N THR A 117 -11.15 1.19 -2.72
CA THR A 117 -11.68 1.28 -4.08
C THR A 117 -12.17 2.67 -4.39
N ASN A 118 -12.96 3.29 -3.49
CA ASN A 118 -13.44 4.65 -3.66
C ASN A 118 -12.29 5.68 -3.70
N PHE A 119 -11.25 5.47 -2.92
CA PHE A 119 -10.08 6.33 -2.93
C PHE A 119 -9.33 6.25 -4.26
N PHE A 120 -9.02 5.03 -4.75
CA PHE A 120 -8.22 4.85 -5.96
C PHE A 120 -8.98 5.11 -7.26
N ASN A 121 -10.31 4.99 -7.27
CA ASN A 121 -11.14 5.39 -8.41
C ASN A 121 -10.94 6.87 -8.79
N LYS A 122 -10.62 7.74 -7.82
CA LYS A 122 -10.30 9.17 -8.07
C LYS A 122 -8.98 9.38 -8.85
N TYR A 123 -8.18 8.33 -9.00
CA TYR A 123 -6.91 8.32 -9.73
C TYR A 123 -7.00 7.59 -11.08
N ASP A 124 -8.21 7.28 -11.56
CA ASP A 124 -8.42 6.37 -12.70
C ASP A 124 -7.67 5.05 -12.54
N ALA A 125 -7.63 4.53 -11.32
CA ALA A 125 -6.93 3.31 -10.96
C ALA A 125 -7.90 2.28 -10.39
N ILE A 126 -7.69 1.02 -10.75
CA ILE A 126 -8.56 -0.10 -10.40
C ILE A 126 -7.81 -1.06 -9.49
N ILE A 127 -8.43 -1.43 -8.38
CA ILE A 127 -8.02 -2.58 -7.56
C ILE A 127 -8.49 -3.83 -8.33
N TYR A 128 -7.56 -4.57 -8.89
CA TYR A 128 -7.89 -5.75 -9.70
C TYR A 128 -7.76 -7.07 -8.95
N LYS A 129 -7.02 -7.09 -7.84
CA LYS A 129 -6.86 -8.25 -6.96
C LYS A 129 -6.78 -7.77 -5.51
N ALA A 130 -7.33 -8.56 -4.57
CA ALA A 130 -7.25 -8.31 -3.15
C ALA A 130 -7.06 -9.63 -2.39
N GLU A 131 -6.28 -9.59 -1.31
CA GLU A 131 -5.98 -10.76 -0.48
C GLU A 131 -6.04 -10.37 1.01
N ARG A 132 -6.62 -11.25 1.84
CA ARG A 132 -6.50 -11.13 3.29
C ARG A 132 -5.19 -11.78 3.75
N ILE A 133 -4.51 -11.12 4.66
CA ILE A 133 -3.19 -11.54 5.17
C ILE A 133 -3.25 -11.57 6.69
N ASN A 134 -2.73 -12.66 7.28
CA ASN A 134 -2.72 -12.86 8.73
C ASN A 134 -1.53 -12.15 9.39
N THR A 135 -1.35 -10.85 9.11
CA THR A 135 -0.35 -10.01 9.76
C THR A 135 -1.05 -8.90 10.52
N HIS A 136 -0.47 -8.44 11.64
CA HIS A 136 -0.98 -7.31 12.42
C HIS A 136 -2.47 -7.41 12.79
N GLY A 137 -2.94 -8.57 13.24
CA GLY A 137 -4.36 -8.78 13.57
C GLY A 137 -5.29 -8.88 12.37
N GLY A 138 -4.75 -9.07 11.17
CA GLY A 138 -5.47 -9.15 9.90
C GLY A 138 -5.33 -7.89 9.05
N SER A 139 -4.67 -8.09 7.91
CA SER A 139 -4.42 -7.04 6.91
C SER A 139 -5.10 -7.37 5.60
N ILE A 140 -5.28 -6.35 4.76
CA ILE A 140 -5.66 -6.49 3.36
C ILE A 140 -4.51 -6.03 2.47
N ARG A 141 -4.18 -6.84 1.47
CA ARG A 141 -3.25 -6.48 0.39
C ARG A 141 -4.02 -6.30 -0.88
N VAL A 142 -3.89 -5.12 -1.50
CA VAL A 142 -4.57 -4.78 -2.75
C VAL A 142 -3.56 -4.51 -3.85
N TYR A 143 -3.92 -4.96 -5.05
CA TYR A 143 -3.11 -4.81 -6.26
C TYR A 143 -3.84 -3.86 -7.20
N ILE A 144 -3.17 -2.77 -7.58
CA ILE A 144 -3.77 -1.61 -8.22
C ILE A 144 -3.04 -1.30 -9.51
N LYS A 145 -3.80 -1.01 -10.57
CA LYS A 145 -3.28 -0.52 -11.85
C LYS A 145 -4.04 0.69 -12.34
N LYS A 146 -3.37 1.59 -13.05
CA LYS A 146 -4.01 2.66 -13.79
C LYS A 146 -4.67 2.14 -15.07
N GLY A 147 -5.86 2.65 -15.38
CA GLY A 147 -6.59 2.38 -16.61
C GLY A 147 -7.99 1.84 -16.36
N LYS A 148 -8.85 1.94 -17.40
CA LYS A 148 -10.27 1.61 -17.31
C LYS A 148 -10.61 0.16 -17.74
N LYS A 149 -9.72 -0.51 -18.48
CA LYS A 149 -9.95 -1.85 -19.04
C LYS A 149 -9.09 -2.90 -18.34
N ILE A 150 -9.24 -3.02 -17.03
CA ILE A 150 -8.49 -3.99 -16.22
C ILE A 150 -9.49 -5.04 -15.73
N LYS A 151 -9.19 -6.31 -15.99
CA LYS A 151 -10.01 -7.43 -15.51
C LYS A 151 -9.87 -7.56 -14.01
N ILE A 152 -10.99 -7.46 -13.30
CA ILE A 152 -11.06 -7.61 -11.85
C ILE A 152 -11.19 -9.10 -11.51
N GLU A 153 -10.35 -9.59 -10.62
CA GLU A 153 -10.37 -10.97 -10.14
C GLU A 153 -11.55 -11.21 -9.17
N GLY A 154 -11.96 -12.48 -9.03
CA GLY A 154 -13.03 -12.91 -8.11
C GLY A 154 -12.78 -12.48 -6.66
N SER A 155 -11.52 -12.52 -6.23
CA SER A 155 -11.09 -12.14 -4.87
C SER A 155 -11.58 -10.74 -4.43
N VAL A 156 -11.67 -9.80 -5.35
CA VAL A 156 -12.18 -8.45 -5.05
C VAL A 156 -13.68 -8.49 -4.79
N ARG A 157 -14.44 -9.22 -5.63
CA ARG A 157 -15.90 -9.34 -5.50
C ARG A 157 -16.28 -10.05 -4.20
N GLU A 158 -15.61 -11.18 -3.91
CA GLU A 158 -15.82 -11.95 -2.68
C GLU A 158 -15.61 -11.11 -1.42
N LEU A 159 -14.54 -10.32 -1.38
CA LEU A 159 -14.26 -9.47 -0.23
C LEU A 159 -15.26 -8.31 -0.10
N VAL A 160 -15.72 -7.71 -1.22
CA VAL A 160 -16.77 -6.69 -1.20
C VAL A 160 -18.07 -7.27 -0.67
N GLU A 161 -18.47 -8.48 -1.10
CA GLU A 161 -19.66 -9.16 -0.58
C GLU A 161 -19.57 -9.44 0.92
N ILE A 162 -18.40 -9.82 1.42
CA ILE A 162 -18.16 -10.01 2.86
C ILE A 162 -18.34 -8.69 3.61
N GLU A 163 -17.80 -7.58 3.11
CA GLU A 163 -17.97 -6.25 3.69
C GLU A 163 -19.43 -5.81 3.69
N GLU A 164 -20.16 -6.07 2.60
CA GLU A 164 -21.59 -5.74 2.49
C GLU A 164 -22.44 -6.55 3.47
N LYS A 165 -22.20 -7.86 3.58
CA LYS A 165 -22.90 -8.73 4.56
C LYS A 165 -22.63 -8.29 5.99
N TYR A 166 -21.44 -7.81 6.31
CA TYR A 166 -21.12 -7.27 7.62
C TYR A 166 -21.73 -5.89 7.87
N GLY A 167 -22.08 -5.19 6.81
CA GLY A 167 -22.75 -3.88 6.90
C GLY A 167 -21.79 -2.69 6.96
N ILE A 168 -20.54 -2.82 6.50
CA ILE A 168 -19.56 -1.71 6.51
C ILE A 168 -20.09 -0.44 5.83
N LYS A 169 -20.90 -0.57 4.79
CA LYS A 169 -21.55 0.57 4.10
C LYS A 169 -22.60 1.31 4.94
N LYS A 170 -23.10 0.72 6.02
CA LYS A 170 -24.13 1.32 6.90
C LYS A 170 -23.54 2.33 7.89
N TYR A 171 -22.24 2.27 8.12
CA TYR A 171 -21.52 3.21 8.99
C TYR A 171 -20.97 4.37 8.14
N LYS A 172 -21.90 5.26 7.75
CA LYS A 172 -21.56 6.52 7.08
C LYS A 172 -21.64 7.68 8.07
#